data_ab257ba8b14de8a83a738080c493eb2f
#
_entry.id   ab257ba8b14de8a83a738080c493eb2f
#
_cell.length_a   1.000
_cell.length_b   1.000
_cell.length_c   1.000
_cell.angle_alpha   90.00
_cell.angle_beta   90.00
_cell.angle_gamma   90.00
#
_symmetry.space_group_name_H-M   'P 1'
#
loop_
_entity.id
_entity.type
_entity.pdbx_description
1 polymer ?
#
loop_
_entity_poly.entity_id
_entity_poly.type
_entity_poly.pdbx_seq_one_letter_code
_entity_poly.pdbx_strand_id
1 'polypeptide(L)'
;MSKRILILGATGSIGAKLRKSLLSKTDYKLTLFSRSAKNLKINEAREVAMSGNVLDKSDLSKAIKNQDVVFAALTGDLGKMAKSIVEVMEKSPTKRLIFITSMGIYNEIPRSIGGGNLNENSMLRPYREAADVIEGSQLNYTLIRPGWFDEGSDNYEITRKGELFKGHDVSRQAIANLVLKLIQQNDLGVRESLGINRPQ
;
A
#
# COMPACT_ATOMS: atom_id res chain seq x y z
N MET A 1 -13.41 -7.85 -17.26
CA MET A 1 -14.34 -7.15 -16.33
C MET A 1 -13.60 -6.01 -15.64
N SER A 2 -14.27 -4.90 -15.40
CA SER A 2 -13.69 -3.77 -14.66
C SER A 2 -13.49 -4.14 -13.18
N LYS A 3 -12.27 -3.97 -12.65
CA LYS A 3 -11.97 -4.28 -11.24
C LYS A 3 -12.51 -3.21 -10.29
N ARG A 4 -12.82 -3.63 -9.07
CA ARG A 4 -13.20 -2.77 -7.94
C ARG A 4 -12.03 -2.69 -6.96
N ILE A 5 -11.54 -1.49 -6.72
CA ILE A 5 -10.35 -1.24 -5.92
C ILE A 5 -10.71 -0.42 -4.69
N LEU A 6 -10.44 -0.95 -3.51
CA LEU A 6 -10.52 -0.20 -2.27
C LEU A 6 -9.18 0.49 -1.99
N ILE A 7 -9.21 1.80 -1.76
CA ILE A 7 -8.05 2.59 -1.36
C ILE A 7 -8.22 3.02 0.10
N LEU A 8 -7.57 2.32 1.03
CA LEU A 8 -7.43 2.71 2.42
C LEU A 8 -6.35 3.76 2.55
N GLY A 9 -6.70 4.94 3.05
CA GLY A 9 -5.83 6.11 3.06
C GLY A 9 -5.95 6.95 1.77
N ALA A 10 -7.14 7.02 1.16
CA ALA A 10 -7.39 7.69 -0.11
C ALA A 10 -7.08 9.19 -0.13
N THR A 11 -7.06 9.85 1.03
CA THR A 11 -6.69 11.28 1.20
C THR A 11 -5.20 11.51 1.42
N GLY A 12 -4.41 10.46 1.63
CA GLY A 12 -2.95 10.52 1.76
C GLY A 12 -2.25 10.74 0.41
N SER A 13 -0.98 11.15 0.44
CA SER A 13 -0.23 11.51 -0.78
C SER A 13 -0.10 10.36 -1.77
N ILE A 14 0.18 9.14 -1.31
CA ILE A 14 0.28 7.95 -2.18
C ILE A 14 -1.11 7.51 -2.66
N GLY A 15 -2.11 7.47 -1.75
CA GLY A 15 -3.48 7.11 -2.10
C GLY A 15 -4.07 8.04 -3.16
N ALA A 16 -3.86 9.35 -3.03
CA ALA A 16 -4.30 10.35 -4.00
C ALA A 16 -3.59 10.19 -5.36
N LYS A 17 -2.28 9.91 -5.36
CA LYS A 17 -1.51 9.69 -6.58
C LYS A 17 -1.99 8.41 -7.30
N LEU A 18 -2.20 7.32 -6.56
CA LEU A 18 -2.76 6.07 -7.10
C LEU A 18 -4.17 6.28 -7.67
N ARG A 19 -5.06 6.96 -6.93
CA ARG A 19 -6.41 7.33 -7.41
C ARG A 19 -6.36 8.00 -8.77
N LYS A 20 -5.52 9.04 -8.91
CA LYS A 20 -5.33 9.76 -10.18
C LYS A 20 -4.86 8.83 -11.30
N SER A 21 -3.89 7.96 -11.02
CA SER A 21 -3.35 7.01 -12.01
C SER A 21 -4.40 5.98 -12.45
N LEU A 22 -5.19 5.44 -11.50
CA LEU A 22 -6.26 4.49 -11.81
C LEU A 22 -7.37 5.13 -12.66
N LEU A 23 -7.79 6.35 -12.33
CA LEU A 23 -8.82 7.06 -13.10
C LEU A 23 -8.38 7.38 -14.54
N SER A 24 -7.09 7.72 -14.73
CA SER A 24 -6.57 8.11 -16.04
C SER A 24 -6.18 6.93 -16.95
N LYS A 25 -5.78 5.80 -16.36
CA LYS A 25 -5.17 4.68 -17.10
C LYS A 25 -6.04 3.41 -17.14
N THR A 26 -7.18 3.38 -16.45
CA THR A 26 -8.07 2.21 -16.38
C THR A 26 -9.54 2.62 -16.39
N ASP A 27 -10.43 1.62 -16.51
CA ASP A 27 -11.88 1.74 -16.33
C ASP A 27 -12.35 1.28 -14.93
N TYR A 28 -11.45 1.04 -13.98
CA TYR A 28 -11.73 0.48 -12.67
C TYR A 28 -12.66 1.37 -11.84
N LYS A 29 -13.45 0.73 -10.96
CA LYS A 29 -14.27 1.41 -9.96
C LYS A 29 -13.51 1.50 -8.65
N LEU A 30 -13.56 2.66 -7.99
CA LEU A 30 -12.77 2.94 -6.81
C LEU A 30 -13.67 3.17 -5.60
N THR A 31 -13.34 2.54 -4.47
CA THR A 31 -13.86 2.89 -3.16
C THR A 31 -12.78 3.64 -2.40
N LEU A 32 -13.03 4.90 -2.09
CA LEU A 32 -12.09 5.80 -1.42
C LEU A 32 -12.42 5.83 0.07
N PHE A 33 -11.54 5.22 0.89
CA PHE A 33 -11.78 5.12 2.32
C PHE A 33 -10.75 5.92 3.12
N SER A 34 -11.23 6.83 3.93
CA SER A 34 -10.45 7.55 4.95
C SER A 34 -11.40 8.22 5.95
N ARG A 35 -10.88 8.74 7.06
CA ARG A 35 -11.68 9.49 8.03
C ARG A 35 -12.37 10.71 7.43
N SER A 36 -11.78 11.33 6.42
CA SER A 36 -12.26 12.54 5.74
C SER A 36 -12.69 12.33 4.28
N ALA A 37 -12.96 11.08 3.88
CA ALA A 37 -13.27 10.77 2.48
C ALA A 37 -14.50 11.51 1.93
N LYS A 38 -15.47 11.82 2.77
CA LYS A 38 -16.67 12.62 2.40
C LYS A 38 -16.34 13.98 1.78
N ASN A 39 -15.16 14.55 2.10
CA ASN A 39 -14.74 15.85 1.60
C ASN A 39 -14.09 15.77 0.22
N LEU A 40 -13.90 14.58 -0.33
CA LEU A 40 -13.32 14.41 -1.66
C LEU A 40 -14.35 14.77 -2.74
N LYS A 41 -13.94 15.55 -3.72
CA LYS A 41 -14.66 15.65 -4.99
C LYS A 41 -14.43 14.35 -5.77
N ILE A 42 -15.50 13.63 -6.09
CA ILE A 42 -15.44 12.32 -6.72
C ILE A 42 -16.06 12.32 -8.11
N ASN A 43 -15.66 11.38 -8.94
CA ASN A 43 -16.34 11.01 -10.17
C ASN A 43 -17.41 9.94 -9.83
N GLU A 44 -18.66 10.34 -9.65
CA GLU A 44 -19.75 9.47 -9.20
C GLU A 44 -20.01 8.26 -10.11
N ALA A 45 -19.62 8.34 -11.38
CA ALA A 45 -19.73 7.21 -12.30
C ALA A 45 -18.74 6.07 -11.98
N ARG A 46 -17.63 6.39 -11.29
CA ARG A 46 -16.52 5.47 -11.05
C ARG A 46 -16.05 5.39 -9.59
N GLU A 47 -16.45 6.31 -8.73
CA GLU A 47 -15.94 6.43 -7.38
C GLU A 47 -17.04 6.47 -6.34
N VAL A 48 -16.76 5.86 -5.19
CA VAL A 48 -17.57 5.97 -3.97
C VAL A 48 -16.65 6.43 -2.83
N ALA A 49 -17.02 7.50 -2.14
CA ALA A 49 -16.31 7.98 -0.95
C ALA A 49 -16.97 7.44 0.31
N MET A 50 -16.20 6.74 1.14
CA MET A 50 -16.64 6.18 2.41
C MET A 50 -15.78 6.74 3.56
N SER A 51 -16.39 7.51 4.44
CA SER A 51 -15.70 7.94 5.66
C SER A 51 -15.81 6.87 6.74
N GLY A 52 -14.68 6.53 7.35
CA GLY A 52 -14.61 5.51 8.39
C GLY A 52 -13.21 5.37 8.97
N ASN A 53 -13.09 4.48 9.95
CA ASN A 53 -11.84 4.17 10.63
C ASN A 53 -11.43 2.72 10.32
N VAL A 54 -10.19 2.50 9.90
CA VAL A 54 -9.63 1.18 9.63
C VAL A 54 -9.65 0.27 10.87
N LEU A 55 -9.60 0.85 12.07
CA LEU A 55 -9.71 0.11 13.33
C LEU A 55 -11.16 -0.30 13.67
N ASP A 56 -12.16 0.30 13.03
CA ASP A 56 -13.55 -0.14 13.14
C ASP A 56 -13.84 -1.25 12.13
N LYS A 57 -14.01 -2.47 12.64
CA LYS A 57 -14.23 -3.66 11.79
C LYS A 57 -15.54 -3.61 11.02
N SER A 58 -16.56 -2.90 11.53
CA SER A 58 -17.85 -2.73 10.83
C SER A 58 -17.67 -1.83 9.61
N ASP A 59 -17.03 -0.68 9.78
CA ASP A 59 -16.72 0.23 8.68
C ASP A 59 -15.85 -0.45 7.63
N LEU A 60 -14.79 -1.13 8.10
CA LEU A 60 -13.84 -1.82 7.23
C LEU A 60 -14.51 -2.97 6.45
N SER A 61 -15.39 -3.76 7.10
CA SER A 61 -16.13 -4.85 6.45
C SER A 61 -17.06 -4.33 5.34
N LYS A 62 -17.74 -3.20 5.58
CA LYS A 62 -18.58 -2.54 4.56
C LYS A 62 -17.73 -2.09 3.37
N ALA A 63 -16.55 -1.52 3.63
CA ALA A 63 -15.65 -1.02 2.59
C ALA A 63 -15.05 -2.16 1.75
N ILE A 64 -14.67 -3.29 2.36
CA ILE A 64 -14.06 -4.45 1.69
C ILE A 64 -15.07 -5.26 0.87
N LYS A 65 -16.35 -5.16 1.20
CA LYS A 65 -17.40 -5.92 0.51
C LYS A 65 -17.37 -5.66 -1.00
N ASN A 66 -17.32 -6.75 -1.78
CA ASN A 66 -17.34 -6.73 -3.25
C ASN A 66 -16.13 -6.01 -3.89
N GLN A 67 -15.00 -5.92 -3.21
CA GLN A 67 -13.75 -5.44 -3.80
C GLN A 67 -12.93 -6.60 -4.38
N ASP A 68 -12.16 -6.32 -5.43
CA ASP A 68 -11.22 -7.29 -6.01
C ASP A 68 -9.84 -7.13 -5.37
N VAL A 69 -9.44 -5.90 -5.05
CA VAL A 69 -8.15 -5.56 -4.46
C VAL A 69 -8.33 -4.51 -3.36
N VAL A 70 -7.60 -4.68 -2.25
CA VAL A 70 -7.42 -3.69 -1.21
C VAL A 70 -6.01 -3.13 -1.30
N PHE A 71 -5.90 -1.82 -1.48
CA PHE A 71 -4.65 -1.07 -1.34
C PHE A 71 -4.68 -0.27 -0.05
N ALA A 72 -3.60 -0.29 0.74
CA ALA A 72 -3.48 0.41 2.00
C ALA A 72 -2.18 1.25 2.06
N ALA A 73 -2.33 2.56 2.25
CA ALA A 73 -1.25 3.50 2.53
C ALA A 73 -1.67 4.35 3.73
N LEU A 74 -1.28 3.91 4.92
CA LEU A 74 -1.79 4.37 6.19
C LEU A 74 -0.67 4.97 7.06
N THR A 75 -1.06 5.70 8.12
CA THR A 75 -0.16 6.24 9.14
C THR A 75 -0.75 6.03 10.54
N GLY A 76 0.10 5.89 11.55
CA GLY A 76 -0.31 5.66 12.94
C GLY A 76 0.05 4.27 13.43
N ASP A 77 -0.82 3.63 14.19
CA ASP A 77 -0.61 2.27 14.71
C ASP A 77 -0.83 1.22 13.61
N LEU A 78 0.18 1.10 12.75
CA LEU A 78 0.10 0.24 11.56
C LEU A 78 -0.06 -1.24 11.91
N GLY A 79 0.52 -1.69 13.02
CA GLY A 79 0.37 -3.07 13.50
C GLY A 79 -1.09 -3.41 13.79
N LYS A 80 -1.79 -2.55 14.56
CA LYS A 80 -3.23 -2.75 14.83
C LYS A 80 -4.08 -2.60 13.57
N MET A 81 -3.75 -1.65 12.70
CA MET A 81 -4.48 -1.46 11.43
C MET A 81 -4.32 -2.69 10.52
N ALA A 82 -3.11 -3.21 10.38
CA ALA A 82 -2.84 -4.44 9.63
C ALA A 82 -3.62 -5.63 10.18
N LYS A 83 -3.65 -5.80 11.50
CA LYS A 83 -4.43 -6.85 12.16
C LYS A 83 -5.93 -6.73 11.83
N SER A 84 -6.50 -5.53 11.93
CA SER A 84 -7.91 -5.31 11.57
C SER A 84 -8.19 -5.64 10.11
N ILE A 85 -7.30 -5.22 9.18
CA ILE A 85 -7.45 -5.49 7.75
C ILE A 85 -7.38 -6.99 7.48
N VAL A 86 -6.38 -7.69 8.03
CA VAL A 86 -6.21 -9.13 7.84
C VAL A 86 -7.42 -9.90 8.37
N GLU A 87 -7.86 -9.62 9.61
CA GLU A 87 -9.00 -10.31 10.22
C GLU A 87 -10.31 -10.16 9.43
N VAL A 88 -10.55 -8.98 8.84
CA VAL A 88 -11.75 -8.75 8.01
C VAL A 88 -11.59 -9.38 6.64
N MET A 89 -10.43 -9.25 6.01
CA MET A 89 -10.18 -9.82 4.68
C MET A 89 -10.18 -11.34 4.68
N GLU A 90 -9.65 -11.99 5.71
CA GLU A 90 -9.66 -13.46 5.81
C GLU A 90 -11.08 -14.05 5.89
N LYS A 91 -12.02 -13.29 6.44
CA LYS A 91 -13.45 -13.64 6.49
C LYS A 91 -14.24 -13.24 5.24
N SER A 92 -13.60 -12.55 4.29
CA SER A 92 -14.22 -12.07 3.05
C SER A 92 -13.72 -12.85 1.82
N PRO A 93 -14.41 -12.77 0.67
CA PRO A 93 -13.90 -13.29 -0.60
C PRO A 93 -12.68 -12.53 -1.11
N THR A 94 -12.51 -11.28 -0.70
CA THR A 94 -11.43 -10.40 -1.14
C THR A 94 -10.11 -10.81 -0.49
N LYS A 95 -9.16 -11.34 -1.27
CA LYS A 95 -7.89 -11.87 -0.74
C LYS A 95 -6.67 -11.05 -1.15
N ARG A 96 -6.76 -10.21 -2.18
CA ARG A 96 -5.62 -9.43 -2.70
C ARG A 96 -5.42 -8.17 -1.88
N LEU A 97 -4.27 -8.08 -1.16
CA LEU A 97 -3.85 -6.93 -0.35
C LEU A 97 -2.52 -6.38 -0.88
N ILE A 98 -2.46 -5.07 -1.14
CA ILE A 98 -1.22 -4.35 -1.40
C ILE A 98 -1.06 -3.32 -0.28
N PHE A 99 0.02 -3.42 0.50
CA PHE A 99 0.21 -2.61 1.70
C PHE A 99 1.55 -1.86 1.65
N ILE A 100 1.51 -0.54 1.88
CA ILE A 100 2.71 0.28 1.95
C ILE A 100 3.32 0.18 3.35
N THR A 101 4.58 -0.24 3.39
CA THR A 101 5.42 -0.24 4.58
C THR A 101 6.54 0.79 4.43
N SER A 102 7.77 0.47 4.77
CA SER A 102 8.95 1.33 4.64
C SER A 102 10.20 0.50 4.33
N MET A 103 11.15 1.07 3.63
CA MET A 103 12.51 0.52 3.60
C MET A 103 13.08 0.47 5.01
N GLY A 104 14.06 -0.41 5.24
CA GLY A 104 14.78 -0.56 6.51
C GLY A 104 14.11 -1.45 7.54
N ILE A 105 12.87 -1.93 7.30
CA ILE A 105 12.16 -2.81 8.25
C ILE A 105 12.77 -4.21 8.41
N TYR A 106 13.65 -4.62 7.51
CA TYR A 106 14.40 -5.88 7.56
C TYR A 106 15.91 -5.64 7.71
N ASN A 107 16.35 -4.42 8.05
CA ASN A 107 17.74 -4.00 8.17
C ASN A 107 18.52 -4.10 6.84
N GLU A 108 17.86 -3.80 5.74
CA GLU A 108 18.35 -4.00 4.36
C GLU A 108 18.93 -2.73 3.71
N ILE A 109 19.06 -1.61 4.45
CA ILE A 109 19.63 -0.37 3.91
C ILE A 109 21.14 -0.34 4.18
N PRO A 110 21.99 -0.35 3.14
CA PRO A 110 23.44 -0.17 3.31
C PRO A 110 23.78 1.22 3.87
N ARG A 111 24.86 1.32 4.63
CA ARG A 111 25.36 2.62 5.13
C ARG A 111 25.72 3.58 3.99
N SER A 112 26.17 3.06 2.85
CA SER A 112 26.50 3.84 1.66
C SER A 112 25.34 4.65 1.07
N ILE A 113 24.09 4.24 1.36
CA ILE A 113 22.88 4.94 0.91
C ILE A 113 22.06 5.54 2.08
N GLY A 114 22.70 5.75 3.25
CA GLY A 114 22.11 6.49 4.36
C GLY A 114 21.80 5.70 5.63
N GLY A 115 21.74 4.36 5.59
CA GLY A 115 21.41 3.55 6.79
C GLY A 115 19.98 3.84 7.30
N GLY A 116 19.82 3.89 8.62
CA GLY A 116 18.52 4.18 9.25
C GLY A 116 17.60 2.96 9.32
N ASN A 117 18.18 1.79 9.46
CA ASN A 117 17.49 0.51 9.61
C ASN A 117 16.71 0.40 10.94
N LEU A 118 15.86 -0.60 11.04
CA LEU A 118 15.04 -0.87 12.23
C LEU A 118 15.86 -0.97 13.53
N ASN A 119 17.07 -1.52 13.46
CA ASN A 119 17.98 -1.62 14.61
C ASN A 119 18.47 -0.25 15.11
N GLU A 120 18.44 0.77 14.27
CA GLU A 120 18.91 2.13 14.55
C GLU A 120 17.74 3.11 14.70
N ASN A 121 16.58 2.81 14.10
CA ASN A 121 15.43 3.70 14.00
C ASN A 121 14.14 3.04 14.48
N SER A 122 13.76 3.31 15.72
CA SER A 122 12.53 2.76 16.34
C SER A 122 11.23 3.21 15.66
N MET A 123 11.24 4.29 14.86
CA MET A 123 10.07 4.76 14.11
C MET A 123 9.64 3.76 13.02
N LEU A 124 10.49 2.81 12.66
CA LEU A 124 10.16 1.73 11.74
C LEU A 124 9.38 0.58 12.38
N ARG A 125 9.31 0.51 13.71
CA ARG A 125 8.60 -0.58 14.43
C ARG A 125 7.15 -0.78 13.98
N PRO A 126 6.30 0.25 13.88
CA PRO A 126 4.92 0.07 13.43
C PRO A 126 4.82 -0.53 12.02
N TYR A 127 5.75 -0.18 11.13
CA TYR A 127 5.82 -0.75 9.77
C TYR A 127 6.26 -2.21 9.79
N ARG A 128 7.21 -2.55 10.67
CA ARG A 128 7.66 -3.93 10.85
C ARG A 128 6.56 -4.79 11.44
N GLU A 129 5.88 -4.34 12.49
CA GLU A 129 4.75 -5.03 13.10
C GLU A 129 3.62 -5.28 12.09
N ALA A 130 3.31 -4.30 11.24
CA ALA A 130 2.34 -4.48 10.17
C ALA A 130 2.80 -5.54 9.15
N ALA A 131 4.08 -5.53 8.78
CA ALA A 131 4.65 -6.52 7.89
C ALA A 131 4.55 -7.93 8.47
N ASP A 132 4.91 -8.12 9.75
CA ASP A 132 4.86 -9.42 10.43
C ASP A 132 3.43 -9.98 10.49
N VAL A 133 2.44 -9.13 10.79
CA VAL A 133 1.02 -9.51 10.79
C VAL A 133 0.56 -9.95 9.41
N ILE A 134 0.90 -9.20 8.36
CA ILE A 134 0.45 -9.49 6.99
C ILE A 134 1.17 -10.72 6.44
N GLU A 135 2.46 -10.88 6.69
CA GLU A 135 3.24 -12.06 6.28
C GLU A 135 2.73 -13.35 6.92
N GLY A 136 2.24 -13.27 8.17
CA GLY A 136 1.61 -14.40 8.88
C GLY A 136 0.21 -14.77 8.39
N SER A 137 -0.41 -13.97 7.52
CA SER A 137 -1.78 -14.18 7.05
C SER A 137 -1.88 -15.15 5.87
N GLN A 138 -3.11 -15.56 5.56
CA GLN A 138 -3.44 -16.37 4.36
C GLN A 138 -3.79 -15.52 3.14
N LEU A 139 -3.54 -14.20 3.19
CA LEU A 139 -3.87 -13.30 2.10
C LEU A 139 -2.86 -13.41 0.93
N ASN A 140 -3.32 -13.05 -0.26
CA ASN A 140 -2.48 -12.81 -1.42
C ASN A 140 -1.90 -11.39 -1.31
N TYR A 141 -0.99 -11.21 -0.37
CA TYR A 141 -0.43 -9.89 -0.10
C TYR A 141 0.75 -9.52 -1.00
N THR A 142 0.97 -8.22 -1.16
CA THR A 142 2.26 -7.63 -1.52
C THR A 142 2.55 -6.50 -0.54
N LEU A 143 3.68 -6.57 0.16
CA LEU A 143 4.22 -5.45 0.91
C LEU A 143 5.09 -4.61 -0.02
N ILE A 144 4.95 -3.30 0.03
CA ILE A 144 5.83 -2.38 -0.69
C ILE A 144 6.64 -1.60 0.35
N ARG A 145 7.95 -1.64 0.23
CA ARG A 145 8.93 -0.93 1.09
C ARG A 145 9.55 0.23 0.29
N PRO A 146 8.91 1.39 0.24
CA PRO A 146 9.44 2.50 -0.54
C PRO A 146 10.63 3.16 0.17
N GLY A 147 11.54 3.70 -0.65
CA GLY A 147 12.51 4.69 -0.23
C GLY A 147 11.88 6.02 0.18
N TRP A 148 12.67 7.07 0.38
CA TRP A 148 12.17 8.39 0.73
C TRP A 148 11.39 9.01 -0.43
N PHE A 149 10.24 9.61 -0.11
CA PHE A 149 9.31 10.13 -1.11
C PHE A 149 9.75 11.46 -1.70
N ASP A 150 9.79 11.54 -3.00
CA ASP A 150 9.98 12.79 -3.73
C ASP A 150 9.00 12.94 -4.91
N GLU A 151 9.22 13.92 -5.76
CA GLU A 151 8.50 14.16 -7.01
C GLU A 151 9.46 14.09 -8.23
N GLY A 152 10.54 13.31 -8.10
CA GLY A 152 11.53 13.11 -9.16
C GLY A 152 11.07 12.16 -10.25
N SER A 153 12.02 11.54 -10.93
CA SER A 153 11.76 10.59 -12.02
C SER A 153 10.90 9.41 -11.58
N ASP A 154 10.03 8.97 -12.47
CA ASP A 154 9.15 7.80 -12.27
C ASP A 154 9.84 6.47 -12.54
N ASN A 155 11.12 6.50 -12.96
CA ASN A 155 11.93 5.28 -13.08
C ASN A 155 12.13 4.66 -11.71
N TYR A 156 12.01 3.35 -11.64
CA TYR A 156 12.23 2.62 -10.40
C TYR A 156 12.85 1.25 -10.67
N GLU A 157 13.54 0.77 -9.68
CA GLU A 157 13.98 -0.62 -9.57
C GLU A 157 13.36 -1.29 -8.34
N ILE A 158 13.34 -2.61 -8.37
CA ILE A 158 12.76 -3.44 -7.31
C ILE A 158 13.84 -4.26 -6.66
N THR A 159 13.81 -4.33 -5.32
CA THR A 159 14.57 -5.27 -4.52
C THR A 159 13.62 -6.21 -3.79
N ARG A 160 14.00 -7.48 -3.64
CA ARG A 160 13.22 -8.46 -2.89
C ARG A 160 13.62 -8.52 -1.43
N LYS A 161 12.80 -9.16 -0.60
CA LYS A 161 13.16 -9.42 0.79
C LYS A 161 14.46 -10.25 0.84
N GLY A 162 15.43 -9.79 1.63
CA GLY A 162 16.77 -10.38 1.71
C GLY A 162 17.82 -9.74 0.80
N GLU A 163 17.41 -8.91 -0.17
CA GLU A 163 18.33 -8.11 -0.97
C GLU A 163 18.53 -6.73 -0.35
N LEU A 164 19.74 -6.17 -0.52
CA LEU A 164 20.04 -4.82 -0.09
C LEU A 164 19.40 -3.78 -1.02
N PHE A 165 18.91 -2.68 -0.44
CA PHE A 165 18.47 -1.52 -1.22
C PHE A 165 19.64 -0.94 -2.03
N LYS A 166 19.33 -0.48 -3.25
CA LYS A 166 20.32 0.07 -4.18
C LYS A 166 20.26 1.59 -4.29
N GLY A 167 19.15 2.20 -3.86
CA GLY A 167 18.93 3.65 -3.90
C GLY A 167 18.11 4.13 -2.71
N HIS A 168 18.11 5.45 -2.49
CA HIS A 168 17.51 6.09 -1.31
C HIS A 168 16.09 6.60 -1.59
N ASP A 169 15.89 7.26 -2.74
CA ASP A 169 14.66 8.01 -3.03
C ASP A 169 13.75 7.29 -4.02
N VAL A 170 12.46 7.64 -4.00
CA VAL A 170 11.47 7.16 -4.97
C VAL A 170 10.36 8.19 -5.16
N SER A 171 9.94 8.42 -6.41
CA SER A 171 8.79 9.28 -6.63
C SER A 171 7.48 8.60 -6.21
N ARG A 172 6.54 9.41 -5.69
CA ARG A 172 5.18 8.92 -5.40
C ARG A 172 4.49 8.36 -6.65
N GLN A 173 4.84 8.87 -7.81
CA GLN A 173 4.30 8.39 -9.08
C GLN A 173 4.88 7.00 -9.43
N ALA A 174 6.17 6.76 -9.18
CA ALA A 174 6.79 5.43 -9.36
C ALA A 174 6.09 4.38 -8.49
N ILE A 175 5.80 4.71 -7.22
CA ILE A 175 5.03 3.83 -6.32
C ILE A 175 3.64 3.55 -6.91
N ALA A 176 2.92 4.59 -7.36
CA ALA A 176 1.61 4.43 -7.97
C ALA A 176 1.65 3.58 -9.25
N ASN A 177 2.71 3.70 -10.06
CA ASN A 177 2.92 2.89 -11.27
C ASN A 177 3.15 1.41 -10.90
N LEU A 178 3.96 1.12 -9.88
CA LEU A 178 4.15 -0.25 -9.38
C LEU A 178 2.82 -0.84 -8.88
N VAL A 179 2.08 -0.09 -8.05
CA VAL A 179 0.78 -0.55 -7.51
C VAL A 179 -0.20 -0.83 -8.65
N LEU A 180 -0.27 0.05 -9.66
CA LEU A 180 -1.10 -0.17 -10.84
C LEU A 180 -0.75 -1.49 -11.55
N LYS A 181 0.55 -1.76 -11.76
CA LYS A 181 1.02 -3.00 -12.35
C LYS A 181 0.63 -4.23 -11.52
N LEU A 182 0.79 -4.16 -10.18
CA LEU A 182 0.38 -5.23 -9.25
C LEU A 182 -1.14 -5.49 -9.25
N ILE A 183 -1.95 -4.45 -9.47
CA ILE A 183 -3.41 -4.56 -9.61
C ILE A 183 -3.78 -5.21 -10.95
N GLN A 184 -3.09 -4.87 -12.02
CA GLN A 184 -3.36 -5.38 -13.37
C GLN A 184 -2.96 -6.86 -13.53
N GLN A 185 -1.84 -7.26 -12.90
CA GLN A 185 -1.27 -8.61 -12.99
C GLN A 185 -1.48 -9.36 -11.68
N ASN A 186 -2.50 -10.20 -11.61
CA ASN A 186 -2.95 -10.84 -10.37
C ASN A 186 -1.88 -11.67 -9.65
N ASP A 187 -0.98 -12.30 -10.42
CA ASP A 187 0.04 -13.21 -9.88
C ASP A 187 1.36 -12.50 -9.56
N LEU A 188 1.48 -11.22 -9.93
CA LEU A 188 2.70 -10.47 -9.69
C LEU A 188 2.82 -10.09 -8.20
N GLY A 189 3.98 -10.40 -7.61
CA GLY A 189 4.33 -10.01 -6.24
C GLY A 189 3.46 -10.64 -5.15
N VAL A 190 2.74 -11.74 -5.44
CA VAL A 190 1.92 -12.45 -4.46
C VAL A 190 2.79 -13.07 -3.39
N ARG A 191 2.49 -12.72 -2.11
CA ARG A 191 3.24 -13.11 -0.90
C ARG A 191 4.70 -12.66 -0.91
N GLU A 192 4.97 -11.52 -1.58
CA GLU A 192 6.29 -10.90 -1.63
C GLU A 192 6.33 -9.57 -0.87
N SER A 193 7.54 -9.21 -0.41
CA SER A 193 7.87 -7.89 0.11
C SER A 193 8.88 -7.23 -0.82
N LEU A 194 8.42 -6.20 -1.52
CA LEU A 194 9.16 -5.52 -2.59
C LEU A 194 9.67 -4.16 -2.10
N GLY A 195 10.99 -3.98 -2.12
CA GLY A 195 11.60 -2.66 -2.00
C GLY A 195 11.46 -1.91 -3.33
N ILE A 196 11.25 -0.60 -3.26
CA ILE A 196 11.19 0.26 -4.45
C ILE A 196 11.98 1.53 -4.22
N ASN A 197 12.93 1.79 -5.10
CA ASN A 197 13.75 2.99 -5.13
C ASN A 197 14.03 3.42 -6.57
N ARG A 198 14.51 4.66 -6.73
CA ARG A 198 15.04 5.14 -8.01
C ARG A 198 16.38 4.47 -8.27
N PRO A 199 16.68 4.00 -9.50
CA PRO A 199 18.01 3.58 -9.89
C PRO A 199 19.04 4.71 -9.67
N GLN A 200 20.23 4.37 -9.18
CA GLN A 200 21.36 5.29 -9.07
C GLN A 200 22.10 5.40 -10.38
#